data_cd9e94ee53eb3d3753a6abf469e9f5e6
#
_entry.id   cd9e94ee53eb3d3753a6abf469e9f5e6
#
_cell.length_a   1.000
_cell.length_b   1.000
_cell.length_c   1.000
_cell.angle_alpha   90.00
_cell.angle_beta   90.00
_cell.angle_gamma   90.00
#
_symmetry.space_group_name_H-M   'P 1'
#
loop_
_entity.id
_entity.type
_entity.pdbx_description
1 polymer ?
#
loop_
_entity_poly.entity_id
_entity_poly.type
_entity_poly.pdbx_seq_one_letter_code
_entity_poly.pdbx_strand_id
1 'polypeptide(L)'
;VKKLYILLSTGVLSLIWCGAASATTYVNPNGKTTLNLSEKGNNPRGFYLTKVGNRNFLGNIQITRSEGAAGSYYYNGTFKDSTTGPGRKIVCSGDITIVRRQVGRSSQLGAEVTWKVKGGENCPSTGQTFKVNLVESLPLPNARGDYTSSNSNTWLTETAGSATWPAWRVTSRDGQLNCRKTPNGAIQQVYRADRDTIAAELRGVNAITVANGQPWLQTRQGCYVRANSQYVQPVSIPE
;
A
#
# COMPACT_ATOMS: atom_id res chain seq x y z
N VAL A 1 -65.12 6.22 12.19
CA VAL A 1 -63.96 5.31 12.18
C VAL A 1 -62.97 5.86 11.19
N LYS A 2 -61.91 6.57 11.67
CA LYS A 2 -60.81 7.11 10.85
C LYS A 2 -59.68 6.06 10.83
N LYS A 3 -59.39 5.51 9.66
CA LYS A 3 -58.21 4.64 9.46
C LYS A 3 -56.94 5.49 9.31
N LEU A 4 -56.03 5.33 10.24
CA LEU A 4 -54.68 5.92 10.22
C LEU A 4 -53.77 5.01 9.39
N TYR A 5 -53.27 5.48 8.25
CA TYR A 5 -52.25 4.80 7.46
C TYR A 5 -50.88 5.24 7.98
N ILE A 6 -50.18 4.33 8.60
CA ILE A 6 -48.76 4.52 8.95
C ILE A 6 -47.96 4.15 7.72
N LEU A 7 -47.33 5.15 7.07
CA LEU A 7 -46.34 4.97 6.03
C LEU A 7 -45.01 4.60 6.70
N LEU A 8 -44.64 3.33 6.64
CA LEU A 8 -43.27 2.87 6.95
C LEU A 8 -42.36 3.28 5.80
N SER A 9 -41.59 4.36 5.97
CA SER A 9 -40.50 4.71 5.09
C SER A 9 -39.33 3.77 5.39
N THR A 10 -39.11 2.76 4.55
CA THR A 10 -37.90 1.97 4.54
C THR A 10 -36.76 2.84 4.04
N GLY A 11 -36.06 3.48 4.98
CA GLY A 11 -34.79 4.14 4.70
C GLY A 11 -33.75 3.10 4.29
N VAL A 12 -33.45 3.03 2.99
CA VAL A 12 -32.28 2.30 2.48
C VAL A 12 -31.04 3.01 3.01
N LEU A 13 -30.44 2.47 4.06
CA LEU A 13 -29.10 2.87 4.51
C LEU A 13 -28.12 2.46 3.40
N SER A 14 -27.80 3.40 2.52
CA SER A 14 -26.69 3.28 1.60
C SER A 14 -25.41 3.24 2.43
N LEU A 15 -24.89 2.05 2.70
CA LEU A 15 -23.55 1.85 3.24
C LEU A 15 -22.57 2.38 2.20
N ILE A 16 -22.20 3.65 2.33
CA ILE A 16 -21.06 4.22 1.59
C ILE A 16 -19.82 3.45 2.05
N TRP A 17 -19.41 2.51 1.25
CA TRP A 17 -18.11 1.86 1.39
C TRP A 17 -17.03 2.91 1.16
N CYS A 18 -16.59 3.58 2.23
CA CYS A 18 -15.32 4.28 2.23
C CYS A 18 -14.22 3.21 2.15
N GLY A 19 -13.94 2.72 0.94
CA GLY A 19 -12.77 1.90 0.70
C GLY A 19 -11.54 2.67 1.19
N ALA A 20 -10.78 2.11 2.12
CA ALA A 20 -9.51 2.69 2.54
C ALA A 20 -8.63 2.86 1.30
N ALA A 21 -8.04 4.04 1.13
CA ALA A 21 -7.08 4.26 0.07
C ALA A 21 -5.88 3.36 0.33
N SER A 22 -5.66 2.43 -0.55
CA SER A 22 -4.50 1.57 -0.53
C SER A 22 -3.41 2.22 -1.37
N ALA A 23 -2.23 2.43 -0.79
CA ALA A 23 -1.05 2.82 -1.53
C ALA A 23 -0.10 1.63 -1.60
N THR A 24 0.36 1.30 -2.79
CA THR A 24 1.36 0.27 -3.00
C THR A 24 2.74 0.89 -3.04
N THR A 25 3.66 0.35 -2.26
CA THR A 25 5.06 0.77 -2.25
C THR A 25 5.88 -0.18 -3.13
N TYR A 26 6.59 0.38 -4.08
CA TYR A 26 7.53 -0.31 -4.94
C TYR A 26 8.95 0.15 -4.64
N VAL A 27 9.90 -0.76 -4.66
CA VAL A 27 11.32 -0.46 -4.43
C VAL A 27 12.18 -1.02 -5.56
N ASN A 28 13.24 -0.32 -5.90
CA ASN A 28 14.27 -0.88 -6.76
C ASN A 28 15.12 -1.87 -5.94
N PRO A 29 15.48 -3.04 -6.49
CA PRO A 29 16.28 -4.05 -5.76
C PRO A 29 17.59 -3.52 -5.17
N ASN A 30 18.15 -2.45 -5.73
CA ASN A 30 19.36 -1.81 -5.18
C ASN A 30 19.06 -0.71 -4.15
N GLY A 31 17.81 -0.50 -3.76
CA GLY A 31 17.38 0.46 -2.74
C GLY A 31 17.49 1.95 -3.12
N LYS A 32 17.82 2.27 -4.37
CA LYS A 32 18.01 3.67 -4.79
C LYS A 32 16.72 4.41 -5.12
N THR A 33 15.66 3.70 -5.45
CA THR A 33 14.37 4.29 -5.84
C THR A 33 13.25 3.61 -5.07
N THR A 34 12.38 4.43 -4.48
CA THR A 34 11.12 4.01 -3.87
C THR A 34 10.00 4.79 -4.54
N LEU A 35 8.94 4.11 -4.92
CA LEU A 35 7.73 4.67 -5.50
C LEU A 35 6.53 4.26 -4.66
N ASN A 36 5.71 5.23 -4.29
CA ASN A 36 4.43 5.00 -3.63
C ASN A 36 3.32 5.45 -4.57
N LEU A 37 2.40 4.55 -4.89
CA LEU A 37 1.22 4.82 -5.71
C LEU A 37 -0.04 4.65 -4.88
N SER A 38 -0.89 5.68 -4.88
CA SER A 38 -2.23 5.63 -4.33
C SER A 38 -3.23 5.62 -5.48
N GLU A 39 -4.04 4.57 -5.55
CA GLU A 39 -5.01 4.34 -6.63
C GLU A 39 -6.43 4.77 -6.25
N LYS A 40 -6.58 5.52 -5.16
CA LYS A 40 -7.90 5.96 -4.70
C LYS A 40 -8.44 7.10 -5.54
N GLY A 41 -9.66 6.91 -6.05
CA GLY A 41 -10.45 7.93 -6.73
C GLY A 41 -10.07 8.12 -8.21
N ASN A 42 -10.70 9.10 -8.84
CA ASN A 42 -10.54 9.36 -10.27
C ASN A 42 -9.18 9.98 -10.67
N ASN A 43 -8.34 10.32 -9.69
CA ASN A 43 -7.01 10.91 -9.89
C ASN A 43 -5.98 10.18 -9.03
N PRO A 44 -5.45 9.03 -9.48
CA PRO A 44 -4.36 8.36 -8.79
C PRO A 44 -3.17 9.32 -8.62
N ARG A 45 -2.54 9.26 -7.45
CA ARG A 45 -1.38 10.10 -7.13
C ARG A 45 -0.25 9.22 -6.63
N GLY A 46 0.95 9.72 -6.74
CA GLY A 46 2.10 9.04 -6.21
C GLY A 46 3.20 10.01 -5.83
N PHE A 47 4.15 9.50 -5.10
CA PHE A 47 5.42 10.18 -4.89
C PHE A 47 6.55 9.16 -4.97
N TYR A 48 7.73 9.62 -5.30
CA TYR A 48 8.92 8.79 -5.31
C TYR A 48 10.10 9.48 -4.67
N LEU A 49 10.98 8.69 -4.12
CA LEU A 49 12.30 9.09 -3.68
C LEU A 49 13.31 8.34 -4.55
N THR A 50 14.23 9.06 -5.18
CA THR A 50 15.32 8.43 -5.95
C THR A 50 16.65 9.07 -5.64
N LYS A 51 17.72 8.27 -5.71
CA LYS A 51 19.09 8.74 -5.53
C LYS A 51 19.82 8.72 -6.86
N VAL A 52 20.30 9.89 -7.27
CA VAL A 52 21.12 10.07 -8.48
C VAL A 52 22.48 10.64 -8.06
N GLY A 53 23.53 9.85 -8.21
CA GLY A 53 24.85 10.18 -7.62
C GLY A 53 24.74 10.32 -6.10
N ASN A 54 25.16 11.45 -5.55
CA ASN A 54 25.08 11.76 -4.12
C ASN A 54 23.85 12.59 -3.73
N ARG A 55 22.90 12.80 -4.65
CA ARG A 55 21.72 13.63 -4.41
C ARG A 55 20.47 12.80 -4.35
N ASN A 56 19.60 13.11 -3.38
CA ASN A 56 18.26 12.55 -3.28
C ASN A 56 17.28 13.51 -3.94
N PHE A 57 16.36 12.97 -4.72
CA PHE A 57 15.25 13.68 -5.35
C PHE A 57 13.94 13.13 -4.78
N LEU A 58 13.09 14.04 -4.32
CA LEU A 58 11.71 13.74 -3.94
C LEU A 58 10.80 14.28 -5.04
N GLY A 59 10.00 13.40 -5.62
CA GLY A 59 9.10 13.74 -6.71
C GLY A 59 7.65 13.39 -6.41
N ASN A 60 6.74 14.27 -6.85
CA ASN A 60 5.30 14.04 -6.86
C ASN A 60 4.87 13.64 -8.25
N ILE A 61 3.92 12.70 -8.32
CA ILE A 61 3.34 12.16 -9.54
C ILE A 61 1.86 12.48 -9.56
N GLN A 62 1.41 13.01 -10.70
CA GLN A 62 0.00 13.19 -10.99
C GLN A 62 -0.37 12.31 -12.18
N ILE A 63 -1.17 11.29 -11.96
CA ILE A 63 -1.66 10.40 -13.01
C ILE A 63 -2.83 11.08 -13.72
N THR A 64 -2.75 11.15 -15.04
CA THR A 64 -3.79 11.77 -15.90
C THR A 64 -4.61 10.71 -16.63
N ARG A 65 -4.07 9.51 -16.81
CA ARG A 65 -4.72 8.41 -17.51
C ARG A 65 -4.29 7.08 -16.92
N SER A 66 -5.24 6.17 -16.70
CA SER A 66 -4.98 4.79 -16.31
C SER A 66 -5.75 3.85 -17.22
N GLU A 67 -5.09 2.76 -17.64
CA GLU A 67 -5.68 1.72 -18.49
C GLU A 67 -5.25 0.36 -17.95
N GLY A 68 -6.18 -0.59 -17.88
CA GLY A 68 -5.91 -1.99 -17.56
C GLY A 68 -6.07 -2.85 -18.81
N ALA A 69 -5.15 -3.78 -19.04
CA ALA A 69 -5.26 -4.77 -20.08
C ALA A 69 -4.51 -6.06 -19.68
N ALA A 70 -5.19 -7.20 -19.75
CA ALA A 70 -4.60 -8.54 -19.65
C ALA A 70 -3.55 -8.71 -18.52
N GLY A 71 -3.88 -8.30 -17.29
CA GLY A 71 -2.98 -8.43 -16.12
C GLY A 71 -1.88 -7.37 -16.01
N SER A 72 -1.98 -6.32 -16.80
CA SER A 72 -1.09 -5.16 -16.71
C SER A 72 -1.91 -3.89 -16.57
N TYR A 73 -1.42 -2.95 -15.75
CA TYR A 73 -1.99 -1.61 -15.60
C TYR A 73 -1.00 -0.57 -16.09
N TYR A 74 -1.48 0.36 -16.88
CA TYR A 74 -0.70 1.45 -17.46
C TYR A 74 -1.17 2.76 -16.86
N TYR A 75 -0.24 3.52 -16.29
CA TYR A 75 -0.48 4.85 -15.75
C TYR A 75 0.38 5.84 -16.54
N ASN A 76 -0.26 6.85 -17.10
CA ASN A 76 0.42 7.97 -17.75
C ASN A 76 0.13 9.23 -16.95
N GLY A 77 1.14 10.06 -16.80
CA GLY A 77 1.01 11.28 -15.99
C GLY A 77 2.21 12.19 -16.13
N THR A 78 2.30 13.11 -15.20
CA THR A 78 3.42 14.04 -15.08
C THR A 78 4.11 13.87 -13.74
N PHE A 79 5.37 14.24 -13.69
CA PHE A 79 6.13 14.33 -12.44
C PHE A 79 6.75 15.71 -12.28
N LYS A 80 6.97 16.08 -11.03
CA LYS A 80 7.82 17.18 -10.62
C LYS A 80 8.63 16.76 -9.41
N ASP A 81 9.95 16.82 -9.51
CA ASP A 81 10.84 16.49 -8.41
C ASP A 81 11.79 17.63 -8.07
N SER A 82 12.36 17.53 -6.87
CA SER A 82 13.38 18.46 -6.43
C SER A 82 14.40 17.75 -5.55
N THR A 83 15.64 18.26 -5.56
CA THR A 83 16.67 17.80 -4.62
C THR A 83 16.26 18.10 -3.19
N THR A 84 16.53 17.13 -2.30
CA THR A 84 16.42 17.29 -0.85
C THR A 84 17.82 17.53 -0.25
N GLY A 85 17.91 18.34 0.81
CA GLY A 85 19.16 18.63 1.49
C GLY A 85 19.83 19.95 1.06
N PRO A 86 21.01 20.25 1.63
CA PRO A 86 21.72 21.49 1.37
C PRO A 86 22.30 21.55 -0.05
N GLY A 87 22.48 22.76 -0.57
CA GLY A 87 23.07 23.02 -1.88
C GLY A 87 22.11 23.66 -2.87
N ARG A 88 22.58 23.84 -4.11
CA ARG A 88 21.75 24.43 -5.18
C ARG A 88 20.56 23.53 -5.47
N LYS A 89 19.37 24.09 -5.34
CA LYS A 89 18.12 23.37 -5.65
C LYS A 89 18.07 23.04 -7.15
N ILE A 90 17.80 21.80 -7.44
CA ILE A 90 17.51 21.29 -8.79
C ILE A 90 16.03 20.89 -8.78
N VAL A 91 15.29 21.34 -9.78
CA VAL A 91 13.89 20.95 -9.98
C VAL A 91 13.79 20.39 -11.38
N CYS A 92 13.30 19.16 -11.52
CA CYS A 92 13.02 18.56 -12.82
C CYS A 92 11.52 18.23 -12.95
N SER A 93 11.02 18.25 -14.18
CA SER A 93 9.64 17.90 -14.48
C SER A 93 9.55 17.25 -15.86
N GLY A 94 8.47 16.52 -16.08
CA GLY A 94 8.26 15.84 -17.36
C GLY A 94 7.10 14.87 -17.31
N ASP A 95 7.10 13.96 -18.28
CA ASP A 95 6.13 12.88 -18.35
C ASP A 95 6.63 11.66 -17.59
N ILE A 96 5.70 10.92 -17.00
CA ILE A 96 5.96 9.65 -16.38
C ILE A 96 4.99 8.60 -16.93
N THR A 97 5.52 7.41 -17.20
CA THR A 97 4.73 6.22 -17.52
C THR A 97 5.09 5.12 -16.52
N ILE A 98 4.07 4.49 -15.95
CA ILE A 98 4.23 3.37 -15.02
C ILE A 98 3.46 2.19 -15.59
N VAL A 99 4.14 1.07 -15.80
CA VAL A 99 3.54 -0.19 -16.21
C VAL A 99 3.63 -1.17 -15.05
N ARG A 100 2.47 -1.48 -14.46
CA ARG A 100 2.37 -2.44 -13.37
C ARG A 100 1.97 -3.81 -13.90
N ARG A 101 2.64 -4.87 -13.46
CA ARG A 101 2.39 -6.26 -13.87
C ARG A 101 2.88 -7.23 -12.81
N GLN A 102 2.39 -8.47 -12.86
CA GLN A 102 2.94 -9.55 -12.03
C GLN A 102 4.38 -9.87 -12.41
N VAL A 103 5.21 -10.17 -11.42
CA VAL A 103 6.61 -10.56 -11.59
C VAL A 103 6.72 -12.09 -11.52
N GLY A 104 7.02 -12.69 -12.66
CA GLY A 104 7.20 -14.14 -12.76
C GLY A 104 5.91 -14.93 -12.42
N ARG A 105 6.06 -16.02 -11.66
CA ARG A 105 4.95 -16.86 -11.18
C ARG A 105 4.46 -16.49 -9.79
N SER A 106 5.04 -15.45 -9.20
CA SER A 106 4.65 -14.98 -7.86
C SER A 106 3.44 -14.05 -7.94
N SER A 107 2.72 -13.89 -6.83
CA SER A 107 1.69 -12.87 -6.69
C SER A 107 2.27 -11.46 -6.48
N GLN A 108 3.60 -11.33 -6.44
CA GLN A 108 4.27 -10.06 -6.27
C GLN A 108 4.10 -9.18 -7.51
N LEU A 109 3.75 -7.93 -7.30
CA LEU A 109 3.64 -6.95 -8.38
C LEU A 109 4.99 -6.30 -8.65
N GLY A 110 5.21 -5.94 -9.90
CA GLY A 110 6.32 -5.11 -10.33
C GLY A 110 5.83 -3.86 -11.02
N ALA A 111 6.63 -2.82 -10.99
CA ALA A 111 6.37 -1.58 -11.71
C ALA A 111 7.59 -1.22 -12.57
N GLU A 112 7.38 -1.11 -13.88
CA GLU A 112 8.36 -0.50 -14.76
C GLU A 112 8.02 0.98 -14.88
N VAL A 113 8.92 1.84 -14.45
CA VAL A 113 8.71 3.29 -14.44
C VAL A 113 9.63 3.96 -15.43
N THR A 114 9.09 4.79 -16.28
CA THR A 114 9.81 5.58 -17.28
C THR A 114 9.57 7.07 -17.04
N TRP A 115 10.64 7.82 -16.81
CA TRP A 115 10.63 9.28 -16.70
C TRP A 115 11.19 9.88 -17.99
N LYS A 116 10.44 10.75 -18.65
CA LYS A 116 10.90 11.57 -19.76
C LYS A 116 11.01 13.02 -19.28
N VAL A 117 12.23 13.47 -19.03
CA VAL A 117 12.51 14.80 -18.49
C VAL A 117 12.33 15.86 -19.56
N LYS A 118 11.42 16.79 -19.33
CA LYS A 118 11.13 17.90 -20.26
C LYS A 118 11.89 19.17 -19.91
N GLY A 119 12.21 19.38 -18.64
CA GLY A 119 12.94 20.54 -18.17
C GLY A 119 12.75 20.80 -16.69
N GLY A 120 13.08 22.02 -16.27
CA GLY A 120 12.97 22.51 -14.89
C GLY A 120 14.13 23.43 -14.52
N GLU A 121 14.07 23.95 -13.30
CA GLU A 121 15.10 24.86 -12.80
C GLU A 121 16.40 24.10 -12.50
N ASN A 122 17.48 24.47 -13.16
CA ASN A 122 18.79 23.81 -13.05
C ASN A 122 18.78 22.30 -13.33
N CYS A 123 17.83 21.79 -14.10
CA CYS A 123 17.69 20.37 -14.40
C CYS A 123 18.75 19.91 -15.42
N PRO A 124 19.76 19.11 -15.03
CA PRO A 124 20.83 18.70 -15.94
C PRO A 124 20.38 17.58 -16.90
N SER A 125 19.22 16.97 -16.63
CA SER A 125 18.72 15.80 -17.35
C SER A 125 17.67 16.14 -18.39
N THR A 126 17.51 17.41 -18.74
CA THR A 126 16.54 17.84 -19.75
C THR A 126 16.74 17.11 -21.08
N GLY A 127 15.66 16.54 -21.63
CA GLY A 127 15.67 15.73 -22.83
C GLY A 127 16.02 14.26 -22.61
N GLN A 128 16.43 13.86 -21.41
CA GLN A 128 16.79 12.46 -21.12
C GLN A 128 15.56 11.63 -20.72
N THR A 129 15.68 10.33 -20.94
CA THR A 129 14.70 9.33 -20.51
C THR A 129 15.38 8.35 -19.58
N PHE A 130 14.78 8.12 -18.43
CA PHE A 130 15.22 7.16 -17.43
C PHE A 130 14.19 6.06 -17.29
N LYS A 131 14.67 4.82 -17.12
CA LYS A 131 13.82 3.66 -16.92
C LYS A 131 14.34 2.86 -15.72
N VAL A 132 13.42 2.45 -14.85
CA VAL A 132 13.76 1.62 -13.70
C VAL A 132 12.69 0.56 -13.49
N ASN A 133 13.13 -0.64 -13.12
CA ASN A 133 12.24 -1.71 -12.67
C ASN A 133 12.20 -1.71 -11.16
N LEU A 134 10.99 -1.70 -10.63
CA LEU A 134 10.68 -1.74 -9.21
C LEU A 134 9.91 -3.03 -8.91
N VAL A 135 10.00 -3.50 -7.68
CA VAL A 135 9.19 -4.60 -7.15
C VAL A 135 8.41 -4.11 -5.95
N GLU A 136 7.23 -4.66 -5.74
CA GLU A 136 6.41 -4.35 -4.58
C GLU A 136 7.14 -4.71 -3.29
N SER A 137 7.22 -3.75 -2.39
CA SER A 137 7.85 -3.92 -1.08
C SER A 137 6.83 -4.47 -0.10
N LEU A 138 6.73 -5.79 0.00
CA LEU A 138 5.98 -6.44 1.06
C LEU A 138 6.73 -6.34 2.38
N PRO A 139 6.04 -6.19 3.52
CA PRO A 139 6.65 -6.27 4.84
C PRO A 139 7.44 -7.56 5.05
N LEU A 140 8.61 -7.44 5.63
CA LEU A 140 9.43 -8.59 6.02
C LEU A 140 9.42 -8.74 7.54
N PRO A 141 9.27 -9.96 8.06
CA PRO A 141 9.31 -10.20 9.49
C PRO A 141 10.73 -9.98 10.03
N ASN A 142 10.84 -9.73 11.33
CA ASN A 142 12.13 -9.72 12.01
C ASN A 142 12.71 -11.16 12.16
N ALA A 143 13.89 -11.30 12.78
CA ALA A 143 14.56 -12.58 12.97
C ALA A 143 13.74 -13.63 13.76
N ARG A 144 12.74 -13.21 14.54
CA ARG A 144 11.80 -14.11 15.25
C ARG A 144 10.56 -14.44 14.42
N GLY A 145 10.47 -13.94 13.21
CA GLY A 145 9.29 -14.08 12.37
C GLY A 145 8.18 -13.07 12.66
N ASP A 146 8.40 -12.11 13.56
CA ASP A 146 7.37 -11.17 14.01
C ASP A 146 7.24 -9.97 13.07
N TYR A 147 6.00 -9.59 12.81
CA TYR A 147 5.64 -8.31 12.21
C TYR A 147 5.30 -7.32 13.30
N THR A 148 5.90 -6.14 13.23
CA THR A 148 5.73 -5.04 14.17
C THR A 148 5.35 -3.78 13.40
N SER A 149 4.96 -2.73 14.09
CA SER A 149 4.70 -1.44 13.43
C SER A 149 5.90 -0.88 12.65
N SER A 150 7.12 -1.19 13.09
CA SER A 150 8.33 -0.69 12.43
C SER A 150 8.68 -1.40 11.13
N ASN A 151 8.25 -2.66 10.93
CA ASN A 151 8.57 -3.44 9.75
C ASN A 151 7.35 -3.79 8.87
N SER A 152 6.14 -3.36 9.27
CA SER A 152 4.89 -3.72 8.61
C SER A 152 4.06 -2.51 8.17
N ASN A 153 4.56 -1.31 8.43
CA ASN A 153 3.86 -0.11 8.01
C ASN A 153 4.19 0.25 6.56
N THR A 154 3.19 0.73 5.86
CA THR A 154 3.29 1.33 4.52
C THR A 154 2.70 2.72 4.54
N TRP A 155 3.11 3.57 3.61
CA TRP A 155 2.50 4.88 3.43
C TRP A 155 1.17 4.74 2.71
N LEU A 156 0.10 5.24 3.31
CA LEU A 156 -1.23 5.24 2.69
C LEU A 156 -1.49 6.50 1.87
N THR A 157 -1.10 7.66 2.38
CA THR A 157 -1.16 8.97 1.69
C THR A 157 -0.19 9.93 2.35
N GLU A 158 0.12 11.07 1.71
CA GLU A 158 0.92 12.16 2.33
C GLU A 158 0.28 12.71 3.61
N THR A 159 -1.05 12.70 3.70
CA THR A 159 -1.82 13.25 4.83
C THR A 159 -2.16 12.22 5.90
N ALA A 160 -2.29 10.95 5.54
CA ALA A 160 -2.67 9.88 6.48
C ALA A 160 -1.44 9.24 7.19
N GLY A 161 -0.24 9.56 6.75
CA GLY A 161 0.98 8.97 7.29
C GLY A 161 1.12 7.48 6.97
N SER A 162 1.93 6.79 7.75
CA SER A 162 2.12 5.35 7.60
C SER A 162 1.04 4.57 8.36
N ALA A 163 0.58 3.48 7.78
CA ALA A 163 -0.33 2.54 8.40
C ALA A 163 0.18 1.11 8.21
N THR A 164 -0.34 0.19 9.00
CA THR A 164 -0.04 -1.23 8.86
C THR A 164 -0.44 -1.73 7.48
N TRP A 165 0.37 -2.63 6.89
CA TRP A 165 0.07 -3.28 5.62
C TRP A 165 -1.37 -3.84 5.62
N PRO A 166 -2.20 -3.55 4.62
CA PRO A 166 -3.64 -3.78 4.71
C PRO A 166 -4.08 -5.22 4.47
N ALA A 167 -3.32 -6.04 3.73
CA ALA A 167 -3.75 -7.36 3.29
C ALA A 167 -2.79 -8.48 3.73
N TRP A 168 -3.33 -9.50 4.39
CA TRP A 168 -2.57 -10.59 4.98
C TRP A 168 -3.20 -11.94 4.65
N ARG A 169 -2.43 -12.87 4.10
CA ARG A 169 -2.86 -14.24 3.88
C ARG A 169 -2.57 -15.08 5.12
N VAL A 170 -3.50 -15.97 5.47
CA VAL A 170 -3.29 -16.95 6.55
C VAL A 170 -2.39 -18.08 6.05
N THR A 171 -1.34 -18.38 6.81
CA THR A 171 -0.32 -19.40 6.48
C THR A 171 -0.09 -20.40 7.60
N SER A 172 -1.00 -20.46 8.56
CA SER A 172 -0.89 -21.35 9.74
C SER A 172 -0.75 -22.82 9.33
N ARG A 173 0.24 -23.52 9.88
CA ARG A 173 0.58 -24.91 9.51
C ARG A 173 -0.51 -25.93 9.89
N ASP A 174 -1.30 -25.63 10.93
CA ASP A 174 -2.42 -26.47 11.38
C ASP A 174 -3.70 -26.24 10.55
N GLY A 175 -3.60 -25.43 9.50
CA GLY A 175 -4.72 -25.12 8.61
C GLY A 175 -5.70 -24.08 9.16
N GLN A 176 -5.51 -23.59 10.39
CA GLN A 176 -6.44 -22.67 11.05
C GLN A 176 -5.69 -21.57 11.80
N LEU A 177 -6.29 -20.38 11.89
CA LEU A 177 -5.80 -19.26 12.68
C LEU A 177 -6.91 -18.69 13.53
N ASN A 178 -6.74 -18.76 14.83
CA ASN A 178 -7.67 -18.20 15.80
C ASN A 178 -7.58 -16.67 15.80
N CYS A 179 -8.72 -16.00 15.57
CA CYS A 179 -8.89 -14.58 15.80
C CYS A 179 -9.58 -14.36 17.14
N ARG A 180 -8.96 -13.58 18.01
CA ARG A 180 -9.34 -13.44 19.42
C ARG A 180 -9.96 -12.07 19.70
N LYS A 181 -10.88 -11.99 20.65
CA LYS A 181 -11.52 -10.71 21.05
C LYS A 181 -10.50 -9.66 21.52
N THR A 182 -9.46 -10.12 22.21
CA THR A 182 -8.31 -9.33 22.65
C THR A 182 -7.04 -10.15 22.46
N PRO A 183 -5.85 -9.56 22.40
CA PRO A 183 -4.60 -10.31 22.46
C PRO A 183 -4.61 -11.34 23.60
N ASN A 184 -4.35 -12.60 23.29
CA ASN A 184 -4.45 -13.75 24.22
C ASN A 184 -5.85 -14.04 24.80
N GLY A 185 -6.90 -13.35 24.37
CA GLY A 185 -8.27 -13.52 24.86
C GLY A 185 -9.00 -14.71 24.25
N ALA A 186 -10.32 -14.76 24.48
CA ALA A 186 -11.20 -15.78 23.93
C ALA A 186 -11.24 -15.73 22.38
N ILE A 187 -11.39 -16.89 21.75
CA ILE A 187 -11.55 -17.01 20.30
C ILE A 187 -12.89 -16.39 19.90
N GLN A 188 -12.88 -15.51 18.91
CA GLN A 188 -14.07 -14.89 18.36
C GLN A 188 -14.46 -15.56 17.01
N GLN A 189 -13.45 -15.87 16.18
CA GLN A 189 -13.63 -16.56 14.92
C GLN A 189 -12.35 -17.30 14.51
N VAL A 190 -12.43 -18.13 13.48
CA VAL A 190 -11.31 -18.91 12.96
C VAL A 190 -11.18 -18.62 11.46
N TYR A 191 -9.97 -18.26 11.02
CA TYR A 191 -9.61 -18.16 9.61
C TYR A 191 -8.95 -19.47 9.16
N ARG A 192 -9.09 -19.79 7.88
CA ARG A 192 -8.49 -20.98 7.27
C ARG A 192 -7.26 -20.61 6.46
N ALA A 193 -6.18 -21.35 6.65
CA ALA A 193 -4.96 -21.20 5.86
C ALA A 193 -5.24 -21.46 4.37
N ASP A 194 -4.46 -20.83 3.52
CA ASP A 194 -4.49 -20.91 2.06
C ASP A 194 -5.82 -20.48 1.39
N ARG A 195 -6.82 -20.13 2.19
CA ARG A 195 -8.12 -19.67 1.70
C ARG A 195 -8.43 -18.23 2.09
N ASP A 196 -8.17 -17.89 3.33
CA ASP A 196 -8.65 -16.62 3.87
C ASP A 196 -7.56 -15.53 3.80
N THR A 197 -7.99 -14.35 3.37
CA THR A 197 -7.22 -13.12 3.43
C THR A 197 -7.80 -12.23 4.50
N ILE A 198 -6.95 -11.71 5.38
CA ILE A 198 -7.31 -10.84 6.48
C ILE A 198 -7.04 -9.40 6.07
N ALA A 199 -8.04 -8.55 6.22
CA ALA A 199 -7.85 -7.11 6.15
C ALA A 199 -7.45 -6.56 7.52
N ALA A 200 -6.35 -5.79 7.58
CA ALA A 200 -5.94 -5.08 8.79
C ALA A 200 -6.92 -3.95 9.13
N GLU A 201 -7.07 -3.61 10.41
CA GLU A 201 -7.77 -2.40 10.83
C GLU A 201 -6.94 -1.16 10.45
N LEU A 202 -7.54 -0.27 9.67
CA LEU A 202 -6.88 0.93 9.16
C LEU A 202 -7.38 2.23 9.81
N ARG A 203 -8.30 2.12 10.79
CA ARG A 203 -8.76 3.26 11.57
C ARG A 203 -7.74 3.56 12.67
N GLY A 204 -6.86 4.46 12.41
CA GLY A 204 -5.74 4.79 13.29
C GLY A 204 -4.40 4.34 12.72
N VAL A 205 -3.33 4.75 13.35
CA VAL A 205 -2.00 4.70 12.77
C VAL A 205 -1.39 3.29 12.81
N ASN A 206 -1.91 2.37 13.62
CA ASN A 206 -1.24 1.11 13.88
C ASN A 206 -2.22 -0.02 14.23
N ALA A 207 -2.34 -1.00 13.32
CA ALA A 207 -3.12 -2.21 13.58
C ALA A 207 -2.31 -3.29 14.32
N ILE A 208 -1.01 -3.09 14.57
CA ILE A 208 -0.19 -4.05 15.31
C ILE A 208 0.12 -3.51 16.70
N THR A 209 -0.33 -4.25 17.71
CA THR A 209 -0.06 -4.00 19.12
C THR A 209 0.81 -5.10 19.70
N VAL A 210 1.55 -4.79 20.79
CA VAL A 210 2.34 -5.78 21.49
C VAL A 210 1.66 -6.10 22.83
N ALA A 211 1.37 -7.38 23.06
CA ALA A 211 0.86 -7.87 24.33
C ALA A 211 1.66 -9.11 24.78
N ASN A 212 2.12 -9.09 26.02
CA ASN A 212 2.98 -10.14 26.58
C ASN A 212 4.22 -10.44 25.73
N GLY A 213 4.87 -9.38 25.20
CA GLY A 213 6.03 -9.49 24.32
C GLY A 213 5.76 -10.04 22.92
N GLN A 214 4.51 -10.24 22.56
CA GLN A 214 4.09 -10.80 21.28
C GLN A 214 3.29 -9.79 20.46
N PRO A 215 3.57 -9.61 19.15
CA PRO A 215 2.78 -8.73 18.29
C PRO A 215 1.46 -9.39 17.85
N TRP A 216 0.42 -8.58 17.79
CA TRP A 216 -0.93 -8.94 17.41
C TRP A 216 -1.47 -7.96 16.39
N LEU A 217 -1.95 -8.49 15.27
CA LEU A 217 -2.60 -7.73 14.20
C LEU A 217 -4.09 -7.61 14.50
N GLN A 218 -4.58 -6.39 14.65
CA GLN A 218 -6.01 -6.11 14.70
C GLN A 218 -6.60 -6.20 13.31
N THR A 219 -7.62 -7.00 13.15
CA THR A 219 -8.33 -7.18 11.88
C THR A 219 -9.47 -6.18 11.76
N ARG A 220 -9.90 -5.89 10.55
CA ARG A 220 -11.07 -5.04 10.27
C ARG A 220 -12.38 -5.59 10.88
N GLN A 221 -12.44 -6.88 11.19
CA GLN A 221 -13.55 -7.52 11.89
C GLN A 221 -13.51 -7.29 13.42
N GLY A 222 -12.53 -6.56 13.92
CA GLY A 222 -12.41 -6.19 15.32
C GLY A 222 -11.81 -7.27 16.25
N CYS A 223 -11.21 -8.33 15.68
CA CYS A 223 -10.49 -9.33 16.46
C CYS A 223 -8.99 -9.29 16.16
N TYR A 224 -8.20 -10.03 16.94
CA TYR A 224 -6.74 -10.02 16.90
C TYR A 224 -6.18 -11.39 16.51
N VAL A 225 -5.22 -11.38 15.58
CA VAL A 225 -4.43 -12.56 15.21
C VAL A 225 -2.95 -12.37 15.52
N ARG A 226 -2.20 -13.44 15.71
CA ARG A 226 -0.75 -13.34 15.90
C ARG A 226 -0.09 -12.76 14.64
N ALA A 227 0.61 -11.64 14.80
CA ALA A 227 1.36 -10.98 13.73
C ALA A 227 2.76 -11.61 13.58
N ASN A 228 2.81 -12.86 13.14
CA ASN A 228 4.04 -13.61 12.96
C ASN A 228 3.96 -14.43 11.67
N SER A 229 5.07 -14.58 10.97
CA SER A 229 5.18 -15.24 9.66
C SER A 229 4.78 -16.72 9.65
N GLN A 230 4.70 -17.37 10.82
CA GLN A 230 4.16 -18.72 10.97
C GLN A 230 2.63 -18.76 10.76
N TYR A 231 1.94 -17.64 10.97
CA TYR A 231 0.48 -17.55 10.97
C TYR A 231 -0.09 -16.69 9.85
N VAL A 232 0.60 -15.59 9.54
CA VAL A 232 0.17 -14.64 8.51
C VAL A 232 1.34 -14.15 7.68
N GLN A 233 1.09 -13.85 6.42
CA GLN A 233 2.05 -13.22 5.52
C GLN A 233 1.39 -12.08 4.76
N PRO A 234 2.07 -10.94 4.60
CA PRO A 234 1.54 -9.86 3.77
C PRO A 234 1.41 -10.34 2.32
N VAL A 235 0.34 -9.93 1.66
CA VAL A 235 0.13 -10.20 0.24
C VAL A 235 -0.14 -8.90 -0.49
N SER A 236 0.07 -8.91 -1.80
CA SER A 236 -0.30 -7.79 -2.65
C SER A 236 -1.77 -7.48 -2.47
N ILE A 237 -2.09 -6.20 -2.45
CA ILE A 237 -3.46 -5.75 -2.23
C ILE A 237 -4.26 -6.15 -3.46
N PRO A 238 -5.35 -6.95 -3.30
CA PRO A 238 -6.25 -7.22 -4.40
C PRO A 238 -6.89 -5.91 -4.85
N GLU A 239 -7.03 -5.75 -6.14
CA GLU A 239 -7.73 -4.63 -6.76
C GLU A 239 -9.23 -4.71 -6.59
#